data_39d1fb722eea11d89847942b65c0326a
#
_entry.id   39d1fb722eea11d89847942b65c0326a
#
_cell.length_a   1.000
_cell.length_b   1.000
_cell.length_c   1.000
_cell.angle_alpha   90.00
_cell.angle_beta   90.00
_cell.angle_gamma   90.00
#
_symmetry.space_group_name_H-M   'P 1'
#
loop_
_entity.id
_entity.type
_entity.pdbx_description
1 polymer ?
#
loop_
_entity_poly.entity_id
_entity_poly.type
_entity_poly.pdbx_seq_one_letter_code
_entity_poly.pdbx_strand_id
1 'polypeptide(L)'
;MPNTHRAFNYPRSTADSRKLPDVDEYNLPENFLEIEVVNPLTHGAGGKMYTSFEIVCRTNIPVFKMRVSSVRRRYSDFEWFRDRLERETSRVNIPPLPGKVFTNRFDDSVIETRRQGLQRFLQIVAGHPLLQTGSKVLVAFIQDPDFSKEKYSNYVASKSKTYYS
;
A
#
# COMPACT_ATOMS: atom_id res chain seq x y z
N MET A 1 -52.29 -25.86 -21.18
CA MET A 1 -51.42 -26.01 -20.01
C MET A 1 -50.66 -24.69 -19.84
N PRO A 2 -51.01 -23.85 -18.89
CA PRO A 2 -50.28 -22.63 -18.66
C PRO A 2 -49.03 -22.91 -17.83
N ASN A 3 -47.91 -22.53 -18.39
CA ASN A 3 -46.58 -22.58 -17.76
C ASN A 3 -46.47 -21.45 -16.71
N THR A 4 -46.58 -21.79 -15.47
CA THR A 4 -46.31 -20.82 -14.36
C THR A 4 -44.84 -20.79 -14.05
N HIS A 5 -44.15 -19.86 -14.69
CA HIS A 5 -42.81 -19.43 -14.23
C HIS A 5 -42.97 -18.72 -12.89
N ARG A 6 -42.68 -19.42 -11.80
CA ARG A 6 -42.44 -18.80 -10.51
C ARG A 6 -41.13 -18.05 -10.56
N ALA A 7 -41.22 -16.73 -10.64
CA ALA A 7 -40.07 -15.85 -10.38
C ALA A 7 -39.68 -15.99 -8.90
N PHE A 8 -38.52 -16.55 -8.62
CA PHE A 8 -37.93 -16.46 -7.30
C PHE A 8 -37.49 -15.02 -7.05
N ASN A 9 -38.30 -14.29 -6.29
CA ASN A 9 -37.88 -13.02 -5.74
C ASN A 9 -36.85 -13.31 -4.63
N TYR A 10 -35.57 -13.11 -4.95
CA TYR A 10 -34.56 -12.96 -3.91
C TYR A 10 -34.79 -11.60 -3.24
N PRO A 11 -34.98 -11.56 -1.91
CA PRO A 11 -35.00 -10.28 -1.22
C PRO A 11 -33.64 -9.62 -1.43
N ARG A 12 -33.65 -8.44 -2.01
CA ARG A 12 -32.49 -7.53 -1.96
C ARG A 12 -32.20 -7.31 -0.48
N SER A 13 -31.15 -7.99 0.03
CA SER A 13 -30.58 -7.63 1.31
C SER A 13 -30.03 -6.22 1.17
N THR A 14 -30.71 -5.26 1.73
CA THR A 14 -30.09 -4.00 2.12
C THR A 14 -28.92 -4.42 2.99
N ALA A 15 -27.71 -4.20 2.50
CA ALA A 15 -26.49 -4.40 3.25
C ALA A 15 -26.53 -3.46 4.44
N ASP A 16 -27.05 -3.95 5.53
CA ASP A 16 -26.91 -3.34 6.84
C ASP A 16 -25.42 -3.44 7.18
N SER A 17 -24.75 -2.30 7.16
CA SER A 17 -23.32 -2.15 7.52
C SER A 17 -23.12 -2.35 9.02
N ARG A 18 -23.79 -3.31 9.60
CA ARG A 18 -23.41 -3.82 10.90
C ARG A 18 -22.13 -4.61 10.70
N LYS A 19 -21.01 -4.03 11.13
CA LYS A 19 -19.78 -4.75 11.38
C LYS A 19 -20.16 -6.06 12.07
N LEU A 20 -20.09 -7.16 11.34
CA LEU A 20 -20.01 -8.47 11.97
C LEU A 20 -18.85 -8.39 12.96
N PRO A 21 -19.02 -8.76 14.22
CA PRO A 21 -17.89 -8.86 15.13
C PRO A 21 -16.89 -9.78 14.44
N ASP A 22 -15.68 -9.26 14.27
CA ASP A 22 -14.60 -9.93 13.56
C ASP A 22 -14.24 -11.16 14.42
N VAL A 23 -14.85 -12.31 14.12
CA VAL A 23 -14.61 -13.57 14.84
C VAL A 23 -13.13 -13.95 14.75
N ASP A 24 -12.45 -13.42 13.75
CA ASP A 24 -11.02 -13.63 13.51
C ASP A 24 -10.14 -12.75 14.42
N GLU A 25 -10.64 -11.68 15.01
CA GLU A 25 -9.84 -10.78 15.86
C GLU A 25 -9.29 -11.48 17.11
N TYR A 26 -10.00 -12.48 17.63
CA TYR A 26 -9.57 -13.24 18.80
C TYR A 26 -8.54 -14.34 18.50
N ASN A 27 -8.37 -14.71 17.24
CA ASN A 27 -7.48 -15.78 16.80
C ASN A 27 -6.24 -15.28 16.03
N LEU A 28 -6.11 -13.99 15.80
CA LEU A 28 -4.94 -13.43 15.13
C LEU A 28 -3.73 -13.43 16.08
N PRO A 29 -2.54 -13.83 15.59
CA PRO A 29 -1.32 -13.71 16.38
C PRO A 29 -1.04 -12.23 16.72
N GLU A 30 -0.34 -12.01 17.84
CA GLU A 30 0.18 -10.67 18.15
C GLU A 30 1.12 -10.20 17.04
N ASN A 31 1.06 -8.90 16.75
CA ASN A 31 1.85 -8.29 15.67
C ASN A 31 1.54 -8.84 14.27
N PHE A 32 0.29 -9.19 14.04
CA PHE A 32 -0.17 -9.61 12.73
C PHE A 32 -0.05 -8.46 11.72
N LEU A 33 0.56 -8.75 10.58
CA LEU A 33 0.69 -7.82 9.47
C LEU A 33 0.60 -8.58 8.16
N GLU A 34 -0.39 -8.22 7.35
CA GLU A 34 -0.60 -8.73 6.01
C GLU A 34 -0.63 -7.56 5.04
N ILE A 35 0.27 -7.59 4.06
CA ILE A 35 0.35 -6.58 3.00
C ILE A 35 0.36 -7.30 1.65
N GLU A 36 -0.53 -6.85 0.78
CA GLU A 36 -0.62 -7.31 -0.60
C GLU A 36 -0.56 -6.10 -1.54
N VAL A 37 0.11 -6.29 -2.66
CA VAL A 37 0.07 -5.36 -3.79
C VAL A 37 -0.67 -6.04 -4.91
N VAL A 38 -1.83 -5.49 -5.28
CA VAL A 38 -2.80 -6.13 -6.16
C VAL A 38 -3.37 -5.14 -7.17
N ASN A 39 -4.22 -5.61 -8.04
CA ASN A 39 -5.04 -4.81 -8.96
C ASN A 39 -4.28 -3.71 -9.71
N PRO A 40 -3.24 -4.06 -10.48
CA PRO A 40 -2.56 -3.08 -11.32
C PRO A 40 -3.55 -2.48 -12.34
N LEU A 41 -3.53 -1.16 -12.48
CA LEU A 41 -4.34 -0.42 -13.45
C LEU A 41 -3.44 0.51 -14.25
N THR A 42 -3.57 0.45 -15.57
CA THR A 42 -2.89 1.38 -16.47
C THR A 42 -3.78 2.59 -16.73
N HIS A 43 -3.23 3.77 -16.52
CA HIS A 43 -3.90 5.06 -16.65
C HIS A 43 -3.27 5.90 -17.76
N GLY A 44 -4.08 6.79 -18.34
CA GLY A 44 -3.63 7.78 -19.30
C GLY A 44 -3.49 7.25 -20.73
N ALA A 45 -2.90 8.07 -21.59
CA ALA A 45 -2.65 7.76 -22.99
C ALA A 45 -1.29 8.31 -23.42
N GLY A 46 -0.67 7.64 -24.40
CA GLY A 46 0.61 8.07 -25.00
C GLY A 46 1.73 8.15 -23.97
N GLY A 47 2.52 9.22 -24.02
CA GLY A 47 3.66 9.42 -23.13
C GLY A 47 3.30 9.69 -21.65
N LYS A 48 2.02 9.88 -21.34
CA LYS A 48 1.51 10.12 -19.97
C LYS A 48 0.97 8.85 -19.30
N MET A 49 1.11 7.69 -19.95
CA MET A 49 0.65 6.42 -19.37
C MET A 49 1.49 6.03 -18.16
N TYR A 50 0.82 5.50 -17.14
CA TYR A 50 1.45 4.89 -15.97
C TYR A 50 0.58 3.79 -15.40
N THR A 51 1.18 2.90 -14.62
CA THR A 51 0.46 1.86 -13.88
C THR A 51 0.43 2.21 -12.40
N SER A 52 -0.75 2.15 -11.80
CA SER A 52 -0.92 2.20 -10.36
C SER A 52 -1.19 0.80 -9.80
N PHE A 53 -0.81 0.60 -8.56
CA PHE A 53 -1.01 -0.64 -7.81
C PHE A 53 -1.82 -0.35 -6.55
N GLU A 54 -2.69 -1.26 -6.18
CA GLU A 54 -3.42 -1.19 -4.93
C GLU A 54 -2.61 -1.85 -3.81
N ILE A 55 -2.41 -1.13 -2.72
CA ILE A 55 -1.82 -1.66 -1.50
C ILE A 55 -2.95 -1.97 -0.53
N VAL A 56 -3.14 -3.24 -0.22
CA VAL A 56 -4.08 -3.70 0.80
C VAL A 56 -3.30 -4.09 2.05
N CYS A 57 -3.65 -3.51 3.18
CA CYS A 57 -3.01 -3.76 4.46
C CYS A 57 -4.04 -4.19 5.50
N ARG A 58 -3.77 -5.30 6.19
CA ARG A 58 -4.51 -5.77 7.36
C ARG A 58 -3.53 -5.98 8.51
N THR A 59 -3.80 -5.39 9.66
CA THR A 59 -2.86 -5.45 10.79
C THR A 59 -3.55 -5.16 12.13
N ASN A 60 -3.00 -5.72 13.19
CA ASN A 60 -3.32 -5.36 14.57
C ASN A 60 -2.15 -4.63 15.27
N ILE A 61 -1.06 -4.33 14.54
CA ILE A 61 0.09 -3.60 15.09
C ILE A 61 -0.32 -2.15 15.37
N PRO A 62 -0.15 -1.66 16.63
CA PRO A 62 -0.70 -0.36 17.04
C PRO A 62 -0.16 0.86 16.29
N VAL A 63 1.05 0.78 15.72
CA VAL A 63 1.63 1.90 14.96
C VAL A 63 0.86 2.21 13.68
N PHE A 64 0.19 1.22 13.12
CA PHE A 64 -0.70 1.41 11.98
C PHE A 64 -2.05 1.95 12.46
N LYS A 65 -2.52 3.02 11.83
CA LYS A 65 -3.72 3.74 12.27
C LYS A 65 -5.01 3.01 11.95
N MET A 66 -5.00 2.21 10.87
CA MET A 66 -6.17 1.46 10.41
C MET A 66 -5.88 -0.04 10.44
N ARG A 67 -6.87 -0.82 10.88
CA ARG A 67 -6.77 -2.29 10.88
C ARG A 67 -6.87 -2.87 9.48
N VAL A 68 -7.64 -2.24 8.63
CA VAL A 68 -7.78 -2.57 7.20
C VAL A 68 -7.71 -1.29 6.40
N SER A 69 -6.89 -1.27 5.36
CA SER A 69 -6.75 -0.13 4.46
C SER A 69 -6.49 -0.57 3.04
N SER A 70 -6.88 0.27 2.10
CA SER A 70 -6.57 0.12 0.68
C SER A 70 -6.25 1.49 0.09
N VAL A 71 -5.10 1.59 -0.54
CA VAL A 71 -4.64 2.82 -1.21
C VAL A 71 -3.98 2.48 -2.55
N ARG A 72 -3.90 3.44 -3.45
CA ARG A 72 -3.19 3.25 -4.71
C ARG A 72 -1.91 4.07 -4.76
N ARG A 73 -0.86 3.43 -5.30
CA ARG A 73 0.46 4.05 -5.51
C ARG A 73 1.02 3.62 -6.86
N ARG A 74 1.75 4.51 -7.50
CA ARG A 74 2.48 4.21 -8.73
C ARG A 74 3.95 3.89 -8.43
N TYR A 75 4.65 3.31 -9.39
CA TYR A 75 6.06 2.92 -9.22
C TYR A 75 6.96 4.11 -8.77
N SER A 76 6.75 5.28 -9.34
CA SER A 76 7.51 6.48 -8.93
C SER A 76 7.24 6.91 -7.49
N ASP A 77 6.08 6.56 -6.92
CA ASP A 77 5.79 6.79 -5.51
C ASP A 77 6.60 5.85 -4.62
N PHE A 78 6.76 4.60 -5.03
CA PHE A 78 7.65 3.63 -4.36
C PHE A 78 9.11 4.05 -4.40
N GLU A 79 9.59 4.59 -5.52
CA GLU A 79 10.96 5.11 -5.64
C GLU A 79 11.20 6.25 -4.64
N TRP A 80 10.28 7.19 -4.57
CA TRP A 80 10.32 8.29 -3.61
C TRP A 80 10.28 7.77 -2.17
N PHE A 81 9.39 6.81 -1.89
CA PHE A 81 9.23 6.20 -0.57
C PHE A 81 10.52 5.49 -0.11
N ARG A 82 11.12 4.69 -0.98
CA ARG A 82 12.39 4.03 -0.70
C ARG A 82 13.51 5.02 -0.38
N ASP A 83 13.66 6.05 -1.21
CA ASP A 83 14.64 7.12 -1.00
C ASP A 83 14.41 7.82 0.35
N ARG A 84 13.17 8.04 0.72
CA ARG A 84 12.83 8.64 2.00
C ARG A 84 13.18 7.74 3.19
N LEU A 85 12.92 6.44 3.10
CA LEU A 85 13.31 5.49 4.14
C LEU A 85 14.83 5.45 4.35
N GLU A 86 15.59 5.45 3.27
CA GLU A 86 17.06 5.51 3.34
C GLU A 86 17.57 6.78 4.03
N ARG A 87 16.92 7.91 3.80
CA ARG A 87 17.28 9.18 4.44
C ARG A 87 16.87 9.27 5.91
N GLU A 88 15.81 8.59 6.29
CA GLU A 88 15.31 8.59 7.68
C GLU A 88 16.15 7.73 8.61
N THR A 89 16.81 6.70 8.08
CA THR A 89 17.57 5.76 8.90
C THR A 89 18.84 5.28 8.22
N SER A 90 19.94 5.29 8.97
CA SER A 90 21.20 4.64 8.59
C SER A 90 21.36 3.24 9.20
N ARG A 91 20.44 2.83 10.08
CA ARG A 91 20.54 1.58 10.85
C ARG A 91 19.87 0.39 10.17
N VAL A 92 19.08 0.65 9.14
CA VAL A 92 18.33 -0.38 8.43
C VAL A 92 18.79 -0.39 6.97
N ASN A 93 19.12 -1.56 6.48
CA ASN A 93 19.41 -1.75 5.07
C ASN A 93 18.08 -1.87 4.32
N ILE A 94 17.72 -0.83 3.58
CA ILE A 94 16.48 -0.79 2.81
C ILE A 94 16.65 -1.65 1.55
N PRO A 95 15.78 -2.65 1.31
CA PRO A 95 15.89 -3.52 0.14
C PRO A 95 15.72 -2.74 -1.16
N PRO A 96 16.27 -3.25 -2.27
CA PRO A 96 16.05 -2.63 -3.58
C PRO A 96 14.61 -2.82 -4.04
N LEU A 97 14.14 -1.89 -4.87
CA LEU A 97 12.92 -2.06 -5.66
C LEU A 97 13.19 -2.92 -6.89
N PRO A 98 12.12 -3.50 -7.51
CA PRO A 98 12.25 -4.04 -8.86
C PRO A 98 12.83 -2.98 -9.79
N GLY A 99 13.73 -3.39 -10.69
CA GLY A 99 14.42 -2.48 -11.60
C GLY A 99 13.48 -1.67 -12.50
N LYS A 100 13.97 -0.51 -12.95
CA LYS A 100 13.27 0.27 -13.96
C LYS A 100 13.24 -0.48 -15.29
N VAL A 101 12.09 -0.44 -15.95
CA VAL A 101 11.88 -1.01 -17.27
C VAL A 101 11.62 0.13 -18.26
N PHE A 102 12.42 0.24 -19.30
CA PHE A 102 12.32 1.30 -20.29
C PHE A 102 11.53 0.88 -21.54
N THR A 103 11.45 -0.43 -21.80
CA THR A 103 10.69 -1.01 -22.90
C THR A 103 9.67 -2.00 -22.36
N ASN A 104 8.54 -2.15 -23.06
CA ASN A 104 7.49 -3.11 -22.70
C ASN A 104 6.92 -2.97 -21.28
N ARG A 105 7.04 -1.77 -20.70
CA ARG A 105 6.64 -1.51 -19.30
C ARG A 105 5.16 -1.68 -19.01
N PHE A 106 4.34 -1.79 -20.06
CA PHE A 106 2.90 -2.04 -19.96
C PHE A 106 2.50 -3.47 -20.33
N ASP A 107 3.45 -4.34 -20.62
CA ASP A 107 3.19 -5.76 -20.84
C ASP A 107 2.79 -6.42 -19.51
N ASP A 108 1.80 -7.31 -19.56
CA ASP A 108 1.24 -7.95 -18.37
C ASP A 108 2.30 -8.70 -17.57
N SER A 109 3.25 -9.37 -18.23
CA SER A 109 4.35 -10.08 -17.57
C SER A 109 5.28 -9.13 -16.81
N VAL A 110 5.56 -7.95 -17.35
CA VAL A 110 6.40 -6.92 -16.73
C VAL A 110 5.67 -6.32 -15.53
N ILE A 111 4.39 -5.99 -15.68
CA ILE A 111 3.54 -5.47 -14.61
C ILE A 111 3.44 -6.48 -13.46
N GLU A 112 3.25 -7.77 -13.76
CA GLU A 112 3.14 -8.82 -12.74
C GLU A 112 4.44 -9.02 -11.98
N THR A 113 5.58 -9.06 -12.67
CA THR A 113 6.90 -9.14 -12.03
C THR A 113 7.15 -7.95 -11.11
N ARG A 114 6.79 -6.76 -11.56
CA ARG A 114 6.89 -5.53 -10.76
C ARG A 114 5.97 -5.57 -9.55
N ARG A 115 4.72 -6.00 -9.73
CA ARG A 115 3.76 -6.15 -8.64
C ARG A 115 4.30 -7.03 -7.52
N GLN A 116 4.82 -8.20 -7.88
CA GLN A 116 5.39 -9.15 -6.91
C GLN A 116 6.59 -8.54 -6.18
N GLY A 117 7.48 -7.87 -6.90
CA GLY A 117 8.65 -7.21 -6.31
C GLY A 117 8.28 -6.05 -5.37
N LEU A 118 7.26 -5.25 -5.72
CA LEU A 118 6.75 -4.19 -4.87
C LEU A 118 6.09 -4.75 -3.60
N GLN A 119 5.35 -5.85 -3.71
CA GLN A 119 4.76 -6.53 -2.57
C GLN A 119 5.82 -7.03 -1.59
N ARG A 120 6.82 -7.71 -2.11
CA ARG A 120 7.94 -8.20 -1.28
C ARG A 120 8.68 -7.05 -0.58
N PHE A 121 8.94 -5.97 -1.30
CA PHE A 121 9.54 -4.77 -0.72
C PHE A 121 8.72 -4.23 0.45
N LEU A 122 7.41 -4.04 0.28
CA LEU A 122 6.53 -3.56 1.36
C LEU A 122 6.46 -4.52 2.54
N GLN A 123 6.39 -5.82 2.31
CA GLN A 123 6.37 -6.82 3.38
C GLN A 123 7.62 -6.72 4.25
N ILE A 124 8.79 -6.50 3.65
CA ILE A 124 10.05 -6.36 4.36
C ILE A 124 10.09 -5.06 5.18
N VAL A 125 9.84 -3.92 4.55
CA VAL A 125 9.98 -2.62 5.23
C VAL A 125 8.88 -2.38 6.26
N ALA A 126 7.65 -2.79 5.99
CA ALA A 126 6.54 -2.63 6.93
C ALA A 126 6.66 -3.56 8.14
N GLY A 127 7.27 -4.73 7.98
CA GLY A 127 7.53 -5.66 9.07
C GLY A 127 8.73 -5.32 9.95
N HIS A 128 9.51 -4.30 9.57
CA HIS A 128 10.73 -3.96 10.30
C HIS A 128 10.46 -3.06 11.51
N PRO A 129 10.72 -3.50 12.75
CA PRO A 129 10.37 -2.74 13.96
C PRO A 129 11.00 -1.34 14.02
N LEU A 130 12.25 -1.17 13.59
CA LEU A 130 12.91 0.13 13.59
C LEU A 130 12.30 1.10 12.56
N LEU A 131 11.75 0.61 11.46
CA LEU A 131 11.04 1.44 10.50
C LEU A 131 9.64 1.79 11.00
N GLN A 132 8.95 0.86 11.66
CA GLN A 132 7.64 1.10 12.26
C GLN A 132 7.68 2.24 13.28
N THR A 133 8.70 2.27 14.12
CA THR A 133 8.85 3.28 15.18
C THR A 133 9.57 4.53 14.72
N GLY A 134 10.48 4.43 13.77
CA GLY A 134 11.37 5.53 13.37
C GLY A 134 10.97 6.27 12.10
N SER A 135 10.22 5.62 11.21
CA SER A 135 9.82 6.27 9.96
C SER A 135 8.57 7.11 10.13
N LYS A 136 8.59 8.31 9.54
CA LYS A 136 7.42 9.20 9.51
C LYS A 136 6.52 8.98 8.30
N VAL A 137 7.04 8.32 7.28
CA VAL A 137 6.32 8.12 6.02
C VAL A 137 5.76 6.72 5.84
N LEU A 138 6.25 5.73 6.60
CA LEU A 138 5.87 4.33 6.42
C LEU A 138 4.36 4.10 6.48
N VAL A 139 3.74 4.48 7.57
CA VAL A 139 2.29 4.26 7.78
C VAL A 139 1.46 5.06 6.78
N ALA A 140 1.83 6.31 6.55
CA ALA A 140 1.13 7.17 5.59
C ALA A 140 1.21 6.62 4.16
N PHE A 141 2.37 6.16 3.74
CA PHE A 141 2.52 5.57 2.41
C PHE A 141 1.65 4.33 2.22
N ILE A 142 1.55 3.49 3.24
CA ILE A 142 0.81 2.22 3.18
C ILE A 142 -0.70 2.42 3.36
N GLN A 143 -1.14 3.40 4.16
CA GLN A 143 -2.53 3.48 4.59
C GLN A 143 -3.25 4.78 4.26
N ASP A 144 -2.56 5.90 4.03
CA ASP A 144 -3.21 7.20 3.85
C ASP A 144 -3.71 7.38 2.40
N PRO A 145 -5.02 7.46 2.15
CA PRO A 145 -5.55 7.74 0.82
C PRO A 145 -5.19 9.15 0.32
N ASP A 146 -4.97 10.09 1.23
CA ASP A 146 -4.62 11.48 0.92
C ASP A 146 -3.09 11.73 0.96
N PHE A 147 -2.32 10.66 0.88
CA PHE A 147 -0.86 10.76 0.83
C PHE A 147 -0.39 11.62 -0.34
N SER A 148 0.48 12.57 -0.05
CA SER A 148 1.20 13.33 -1.07
C SER A 148 2.66 13.54 -0.67
N LYS A 149 3.55 13.53 -1.64
CA LYS A 149 4.99 13.72 -1.42
C LYS A 149 5.30 15.08 -0.82
N GLU A 150 4.51 16.08 -1.18
CA GLU A 150 4.68 17.48 -0.74
C GLU A 150 4.51 17.62 0.77
N LYS A 151 3.57 16.88 1.37
CA LYS A 151 3.37 16.88 2.83
C LYS A 151 4.64 16.49 3.62
N TYR A 152 5.50 15.70 3.00
CA TYR A 152 6.70 15.15 3.65
C TYR A 152 8.01 15.76 3.12
N SER A 153 7.98 16.54 2.04
CA SER A 153 9.17 17.13 1.42
C SER A 153 9.84 18.18 2.30
N ASN A 154 9.05 18.98 3.01
CA ASN A 154 9.54 20.09 3.84
C ASN A 154 10.17 19.63 5.17
N TYR A 155 9.97 18.38 5.55
CA TYR A 155 10.43 17.87 6.84
C TYR A 155 11.97 17.68 6.92
N VAL A 156 12.63 17.48 5.79
CA VAL A 156 14.11 17.34 5.72
C VAL A 156 14.81 18.69 5.78
N ALA A 157 14.18 19.73 5.25
CA ALA A 157 14.77 21.08 5.25
C ALA A 157 14.90 21.68 6.66
N SER A 158 14.05 21.25 7.61
CA SER A 158 14.11 21.74 9.00
C SER A 158 15.21 21.06 9.85
N LYS A 159 15.59 19.83 9.52
CA LYS A 159 16.66 19.13 10.24
C LYS A 159 18.06 19.55 9.85
N SER A 160 18.26 19.99 8.59
CA SER A 160 19.57 20.44 8.12
C SER A 160 19.96 21.83 8.67
N LYS A 161 19.01 22.60 9.20
CA LYS A 161 19.28 23.92 9.81
C LYS A 161 19.72 23.89 11.28
N THR A 162 19.63 22.73 11.94
CA THR A 162 19.92 22.65 13.40
C THR A 162 21.33 22.16 13.73
N TYR A 163 22.16 21.86 12.72
CA TYR A 163 23.52 21.36 12.93
C TYR A 163 24.63 22.38 12.62
N TYR A 164 24.28 23.65 12.37
CA TYR A 164 25.27 24.73 12.20
C TYR A 164 24.83 25.95 13.03
N SER A 165 24.95 25.82 14.32
CA SER A 165 24.96 26.94 15.29
C SER A 165 25.99 26.65 16.36
#